data_99d3046b2cf31079a9bb11106fb5973b
#
_entry.id   99d3046b2cf31079a9bb11106fb5973b
#
_cell.length_a   1.000
_cell.length_b   1.000
_cell.length_c   1.000
_cell.angle_alpha   90.00
_cell.angle_beta   90.00
_cell.angle_gamma   90.00
#
_symmetry.space_group_name_H-M   'P 1'
#
loop_
_entity.id
_entity.type
_entity.pdbx_description
1 polymer ?
#
loop_
_entity_poly.entity_id
_entity_poly.type
_entity_poly.pdbx_seq_one_letter_code
_entity_poly.pdbx_strand_id
1 'polypeptide(L)'
;MNLVDTPTALASDIEMENLFIQYDKSIKKVLANKPILARILKFTVHELATLSLEQIESCIDGNSVMLGQTFVEPGLSNPKMISNQLEDDISGEGRIVYDLRFEVNLPDGEKTKIIINVEAQRKSNPGYSIVNRGIFYIARLLSAQLNTEFTNNGSDSAQYDNMKKVYSIWICMDCPEDKKDSIVSYSLKPEILYQGNNRLNIDYTYDYVGVVVVHLSGNPECSQNQLIGMLDTLLSEMDVKTKKQKLQEEFQLPMTVEIDQEVSDMCNLSLGLWEKAATEGRMQGVLEGRLDSLRDMILDGLTTIDKLRATGRYTSEELDFVSQSIKQ
;
A
#
# COMPACT_ATOMS: atom_id res chain seq x y z
N MET A 1 38.74 -25.77 -2.83
CA MET A 1 37.36 -26.20 -2.52
C MET A 1 36.75 -25.01 -1.80
N ASN A 2 36.13 -24.12 -2.54
CA ASN A 2 35.51 -22.91 -1.97
C ASN A 2 34.24 -23.35 -1.26
N LEU A 3 34.22 -23.21 0.06
CA LEU A 3 33.02 -23.28 0.85
C LEU A 3 32.14 -22.11 0.38
N VAL A 4 31.11 -22.41 -0.39
CA VAL A 4 30.02 -21.47 -0.61
C VAL A 4 29.26 -21.44 0.72
N ASP A 5 29.40 -20.36 1.48
CA ASP A 5 28.57 -20.10 2.65
C ASP A 5 27.10 -20.06 2.19
N THR A 6 26.40 -21.14 2.39
CA THR A 6 24.94 -21.18 2.24
C THR A 6 24.38 -20.44 3.44
N PRO A 7 23.67 -19.31 3.27
CA PRO A 7 23.07 -18.60 4.39
C PRO A 7 22.11 -19.56 5.13
N THR A 8 22.07 -19.44 6.43
CA THR A 8 21.08 -20.18 7.24
C THR A 8 19.67 -19.74 6.82
N ALA A 9 18.66 -20.60 6.96
CA ALA A 9 17.27 -20.26 6.64
C ALA A 9 16.85 -18.93 7.29
N LEU A 10 17.23 -18.72 8.57
CA LEU A 10 16.97 -17.46 9.27
C LEU A 10 17.65 -16.26 8.61
N ALA A 11 18.88 -16.40 8.11
CA ALA A 11 19.58 -15.32 7.43
C ALA A 11 18.89 -14.99 6.08
N SER A 12 18.42 -16.00 5.36
CA SER A 12 17.64 -15.83 4.13
C SER A 12 16.32 -15.11 4.39
N ASP A 13 15.58 -15.51 5.43
CA ASP A 13 14.32 -14.88 5.83
C ASP A 13 14.51 -13.39 6.19
N ILE A 14 15.54 -13.06 6.96
CA ILE A 14 15.88 -11.67 7.34
C ILE A 14 16.25 -10.84 6.11
N GLU A 15 16.99 -11.40 5.16
CA GLU A 15 17.32 -10.68 3.92
C GLU A 15 16.11 -10.46 3.03
N MET A 16 15.20 -11.44 2.93
CA MET A 16 13.92 -11.29 2.21
C MET A 16 13.07 -10.20 2.83
N GLU A 17 12.92 -10.19 4.16
CA GLU A 17 12.17 -9.16 4.88
C GLU A 17 12.76 -7.76 4.62
N ASN A 18 14.09 -7.62 4.66
CA ASN A 18 14.77 -6.36 4.35
C ASN A 18 14.52 -5.88 2.91
N LEU A 19 14.53 -6.80 1.94
CA LEU A 19 14.22 -6.46 0.55
C LEU A 19 12.77 -6.01 0.38
N PHE A 20 11.81 -6.67 1.05
CA PHE A 20 10.41 -6.24 1.04
C PHE A 20 10.23 -4.85 1.65
N ILE A 21 10.90 -4.54 2.75
CA ILE A 21 10.86 -3.22 3.37
C ILE A 21 11.44 -2.15 2.43
N GLN A 22 12.53 -2.44 1.75
CA GLN A 22 13.15 -1.52 0.80
C GLN A 22 12.25 -1.29 -0.44
N TYR A 23 11.64 -2.35 -0.96
CA TYR A 23 10.72 -2.27 -2.08
C TYR A 23 9.47 -1.45 -1.72
N ASP A 24 8.87 -1.67 -0.55
CA ASP A 24 7.75 -0.88 -0.04
C ASP A 24 8.10 0.62 0.08
N LYS A 25 9.27 0.92 0.63
CA LYS A 25 9.78 2.31 0.69
C LYS A 25 9.97 2.91 -0.70
N SER A 26 10.41 2.13 -1.68
CA SER A 26 10.61 2.58 -3.05
C SER A 26 9.28 2.89 -3.75
N ILE A 27 8.27 2.03 -3.57
CA ILE A 27 6.90 2.31 -4.04
C ILE A 27 6.39 3.64 -3.47
N LYS A 28 6.51 3.85 -2.16
CA LYS A 28 6.06 5.09 -1.49
C LYS A 28 6.76 6.33 -2.05
N LYS A 29 8.06 6.24 -2.33
CA LYS A 29 8.81 7.34 -2.96
C LYS A 29 8.27 7.65 -4.36
N VAL A 30 8.13 6.63 -5.21
CA VAL A 30 7.61 6.81 -6.56
C VAL A 30 6.20 7.41 -6.51
N LEU A 31 5.30 6.89 -5.68
CA LEU A 31 3.94 7.43 -5.52
C LEU A 31 3.91 8.86 -5.00
N ALA A 32 4.91 9.31 -4.25
CA ALA A 32 4.98 10.68 -3.72
C ALA A 32 5.31 11.75 -4.77
N ASN A 33 5.68 11.37 -5.99
CA ASN A 33 5.95 12.33 -7.05
C ASN A 33 4.67 13.05 -7.48
N LYS A 34 4.72 14.39 -7.53
CA LYS A 34 3.55 15.23 -7.86
C LYS A 34 2.84 14.81 -9.16
N PRO A 35 3.54 14.50 -10.28
CA PRO A 35 2.89 14.05 -11.50
C PRO A 35 2.11 12.72 -11.33
N ILE A 36 2.58 11.82 -10.47
CA ILE A 36 1.89 10.56 -10.18
C ILE A 36 0.72 10.82 -9.24
N LEU A 37 0.94 11.59 -8.17
CA LEU A 37 -0.13 12.01 -7.26
C LEU A 37 -1.27 12.72 -7.98
N ALA A 38 -0.97 13.65 -8.89
CA ALA A 38 -1.99 14.37 -9.66
C ALA A 38 -2.89 13.41 -10.45
N ARG A 39 -2.32 12.35 -11.02
CA ARG A 39 -3.10 11.31 -11.72
C ARG A 39 -3.95 10.50 -10.76
N ILE A 40 -3.40 10.11 -9.61
CA ILE A 40 -4.19 9.42 -8.57
C ILE A 40 -5.36 10.31 -8.15
N LEU A 41 -5.10 11.55 -7.81
CA LEU A 41 -6.10 12.50 -7.33
C LEU A 41 -7.19 12.79 -8.35
N LYS A 42 -6.85 12.92 -9.63
CA LYS A 42 -7.81 13.18 -10.73
C LYS A 42 -8.91 12.13 -10.80
N PHE A 43 -8.61 10.89 -10.50
CA PHE A 43 -9.56 9.76 -10.58
C PHE A 43 -10.19 9.37 -9.25
N THR A 44 -9.66 9.87 -8.14
CA THR A 44 -10.08 9.45 -6.80
C THR A 44 -10.69 10.57 -5.96
N VAL A 45 -10.42 11.84 -6.30
CA VAL A 45 -10.91 13.00 -5.56
C VAL A 45 -11.90 13.77 -6.43
N HIS A 46 -13.15 13.78 -6.00
CA HIS A 46 -14.25 14.34 -6.79
C HIS A 46 -14.04 15.82 -7.17
N GLU A 47 -13.53 16.61 -6.23
CA GLU A 47 -13.30 18.05 -6.39
C GLU A 47 -12.22 18.36 -7.43
N LEU A 48 -11.36 17.41 -7.73
CA LEU A 48 -10.23 17.55 -8.66
C LEU A 48 -10.51 16.91 -10.04
N ALA A 49 -11.59 16.17 -10.18
CA ALA A 49 -11.87 15.37 -11.38
C ALA A 49 -11.95 16.19 -12.68
N THR A 50 -12.37 17.45 -12.61
CA THR A 50 -12.52 18.34 -13.77
C THR A 50 -11.26 19.15 -14.10
N LEU A 51 -10.28 19.21 -13.19
CA LEU A 51 -9.06 20.00 -13.36
C LEU A 51 -8.08 19.28 -14.31
N SER A 52 -7.19 20.05 -14.95
CA SER A 52 -6.05 19.49 -15.67
C SER A 52 -5.01 18.92 -14.71
N LEU A 53 -4.10 18.05 -15.18
CA LEU A 53 -3.05 17.47 -14.34
C LEU A 53 -2.13 18.56 -13.77
N GLU A 54 -1.79 19.57 -14.56
CA GLU A 54 -0.95 20.71 -14.15
C GLU A 54 -1.64 21.55 -13.06
N GLN A 55 -2.95 21.74 -13.17
CA GLN A 55 -3.73 22.40 -12.14
C GLN A 55 -3.73 21.60 -10.84
N ILE A 56 -3.92 20.28 -10.92
CA ILE A 56 -3.88 19.41 -9.74
C ILE A 56 -2.48 19.40 -9.11
N GLU A 57 -1.41 19.33 -9.91
CA GLU A 57 -0.03 19.40 -9.40
C GLU A 57 0.22 20.71 -8.64
N SER A 58 -0.34 21.84 -9.10
CA SER A 58 -0.25 23.12 -8.43
C SER A 58 -1.04 23.20 -7.13
N CYS A 59 -2.11 22.40 -7.00
CA CYS A 59 -2.91 22.29 -5.78
C CYS A 59 -2.21 21.51 -4.68
N ILE A 60 -1.27 20.61 -5.01
CA ILE A 60 -0.55 19.78 -4.03
C ILE A 60 0.46 20.66 -3.28
N ASP A 61 0.27 20.85 -1.97
CA ASP A 61 1.26 21.50 -1.14
C ASP A 61 2.48 20.59 -0.93
N GLY A 62 3.54 20.88 -1.69
CA GLY A 62 4.78 20.09 -1.66
C GLY A 62 5.47 20.09 -0.29
N ASN A 63 5.24 21.12 0.55
CA ASN A 63 5.79 21.18 1.90
C ASN A 63 5.01 20.31 2.90
N SER A 64 3.79 19.90 2.54
CA SER A 64 2.95 19.04 3.37
C SER A 64 3.12 17.55 3.08
N VAL A 65 3.81 17.18 1.99
CA VAL A 65 4.02 15.78 1.61
C VAL A 65 4.92 15.11 2.64
N MET A 66 4.36 14.14 3.35
CA MET A 66 5.05 13.34 4.35
C MET A 66 5.09 11.90 3.89
N LEU A 67 6.29 11.33 3.81
CA LEU A 67 6.56 9.93 3.53
C LEU A 67 6.75 9.18 4.84
N GLY A 68 6.03 8.07 4.98
CA GLY A 68 6.13 7.23 6.17
C GLY A 68 5.25 7.74 7.31
N GLN A 69 5.53 7.35 8.49
CA GLN A 69 4.71 7.35 9.69
C GLN A 69 4.34 8.76 10.19
N THR A 70 3.06 9.16 10.12
CA THR A 70 2.56 10.42 10.70
C THR A 70 1.77 10.14 11.97
N PHE A 71 2.15 10.76 13.10
CA PHE A 71 1.36 10.71 14.32
C PHE A 71 0.11 11.58 14.18
N VAL A 72 -1.02 11.02 14.57
CA VAL A 72 -2.26 11.75 14.78
C VAL A 72 -2.74 11.44 16.19
N GLU A 73 -2.39 12.29 17.15
CA GLU A 73 -2.93 12.18 18.50
C GLU A 73 -4.25 12.92 18.61
N PRO A 74 -5.35 12.28 19.06
CA PRO A 74 -6.57 12.99 19.39
C PRO A 74 -6.31 13.91 20.58
N GLY A 75 -6.60 15.19 20.41
CA GLY A 75 -6.60 16.16 21.50
C GLY A 75 -5.25 16.79 21.85
N LEU A 76 -4.17 16.51 21.13
CA LEU A 76 -2.89 17.21 21.30
C LEU A 76 -2.63 18.13 20.12
N SER A 77 -2.40 19.43 20.41
CA SER A 77 -1.90 20.39 19.44
C SER A 77 -0.49 19.96 19.03
N ASN A 78 -0.31 19.53 17.78
CA ASN A 78 1.02 19.38 17.22
C ASN A 78 1.53 20.78 16.84
N PRO A 79 2.39 21.43 17.65
CA PRO A 79 3.25 22.46 17.11
C PRO A 79 4.09 21.76 16.05
N LYS A 80 4.33 22.43 14.92
CA LYS A 80 5.19 21.98 13.81
C LYS A 80 6.50 21.36 14.33
N MET A 81 6.44 20.14 14.81
CA MET A 81 7.61 19.34 15.11
C MET A 81 7.87 18.47 13.90
N ILE A 82 8.85 18.89 13.13
CA ILE A 82 9.60 18.04 12.20
C ILE A 82 10.28 16.98 13.07
N SER A 83 9.59 15.89 13.33
CA SER A 83 10.13 14.73 14.01
C SER A 83 9.96 13.53 13.08
N ASN A 84 11.06 12.86 12.82
CA ASN A 84 11.20 11.71 11.93
C ASN A 84 10.49 10.43 12.42
N GLN A 85 9.47 10.52 13.24
CA GLN A 85 8.73 9.37 13.76
C GLN A 85 7.23 9.67 13.73
N LEU A 86 6.57 9.05 12.81
CA LEU A 86 5.17 9.27 12.46
C LEU A 86 4.33 8.04 12.85
N GLU A 87 4.22 7.80 14.16
CA GLU A 87 3.48 6.67 14.70
C GLU A 87 2.38 7.19 15.62
N ASP A 88 1.15 6.77 15.39
CA ASP A 88 0.04 7.07 16.27
C ASP A 88 -0.05 5.96 17.33
N ASP A 89 0.54 6.23 18.49
CA ASP A 89 0.52 5.33 19.64
C ASP A 89 -0.46 5.86 20.68
N ILE A 90 -1.69 5.39 20.59
CA ILE A 90 -2.65 5.60 21.67
C ILE A 90 -2.53 4.43 22.62
N SER A 91 -2.24 4.73 23.86
CA SER A 91 -2.23 3.73 24.95
C SER A 91 -3.54 2.96 24.96
N GLY A 92 -3.51 1.71 24.48
CA GLY A 92 -4.65 0.79 24.39
C GLY A 92 -5.35 0.68 23.03
N GLU A 93 -5.05 1.52 22.03
CA GLU A 93 -5.69 1.50 20.70
C GLU A 93 -4.77 1.07 19.55
N GLY A 94 -3.47 0.90 19.79
CA GLY A 94 -2.50 0.53 18.76
C GLY A 94 -2.01 1.70 17.91
N ARG A 95 -1.01 1.41 17.12
CA ARG A 95 -0.23 2.35 16.33
C ARG A 95 -0.77 2.45 14.90
N ILE A 96 -1.03 3.66 14.39
CA ILE A 96 -1.36 3.90 12.99
C ILE A 96 -0.15 4.51 12.28
N VAL A 97 0.15 3.92 11.13
CA VAL A 97 1.21 4.36 10.23
C VAL A 97 0.57 4.69 8.89
N TYR A 98 0.72 5.93 8.43
CA TYR A 98 0.28 6.35 7.10
C TYR A 98 1.43 6.22 6.12
N ASP A 99 1.18 5.67 4.93
CA ASP A 99 2.21 5.54 3.90
C ASP A 99 2.59 6.89 3.31
N LEU A 100 1.58 7.67 2.93
CA LEU A 100 1.74 8.96 2.31
C LEU A 100 0.62 9.90 2.74
N ARG A 101 0.95 11.01 3.40
CA ARG A 101 -0.01 12.05 3.80
C ARG A 101 0.40 13.39 3.24
N PHE A 102 -0.55 14.17 2.74
CA PHE A 102 -0.33 15.53 2.23
C PHE A 102 -1.62 16.34 2.17
N GLU A 103 -1.48 17.60 1.86
CA GLU A 103 -2.56 18.57 1.78
C GLU A 103 -2.72 19.07 0.35
N VAL A 104 -3.97 19.31 -0.04
CA VAL A 104 -4.32 19.86 -1.34
C VAL A 104 -5.16 21.12 -1.14
N ASN A 105 -4.77 22.21 -1.80
CA ASN A 105 -5.50 23.48 -1.79
C ASN A 105 -6.25 23.63 -3.09
N LEU A 106 -7.58 23.74 -3.03
CA LEU A 106 -8.40 23.88 -4.24
C LEU A 106 -8.27 25.31 -4.85
N PRO A 107 -8.42 25.44 -6.19
CA PRO A 107 -8.17 26.70 -6.88
C PRO A 107 -9.31 27.72 -6.77
N ASP A 108 -10.42 27.41 -6.13
CA ASP A 108 -11.62 28.24 -6.00
C ASP A 108 -11.50 29.47 -5.09
N GLY A 109 -10.29 29.75 -4.58
CA GLY A 109 -9.99 30.90 -3.72
C GLY A 109 -10.52 30.78 -2.31
N GLU A 110 -11.43 29.92 -2.00
CA GLU A 110 -11.70 29.43 -0.66
C GLU A 110 -10.61 28.42 -0.32
N LYS A 111 -9.88 28.65 0.75
CA LYS A 111 -8.80 27.76 1.23
C LYS A 111 -9.36 26.40 1.66
N THR A 112 -10.00 25.70 0.72
CA THR A 112 -10.51 24.36 0.93
C THR A 112 -9.34 23.41 0.91
N LYS A 113 -8.90 23.08 2.09
CA LYS A 113 -7.80 22.18 2.33
C LYS A 113 -8.36 20.76 2.43
N ILE A 114 -7.85 19.87 1.61
CA ILE A 114 -8.18 18.45 1.67
C ILE A 114 -6.95 17.73 2.24
N ILE A 115 -7.17 16.92 3.25
CA ILE A 115 -6.13 16.05 3.81
C ILE A 115 -6.26 14.69 3.12
N ILE A 116 -5.17 14.23 2.53
CA ILE A 116 -5.15 12.99 1.76
C ILE A 116 -4.15 12.03 2.36
N ASN A 117 -4.57 10.78 2.48
CA ASN A 117 -3.73 9.65 2.79
C ASN A 117 -3.79 8.66 1.63
N VAL A 118 -2.63 8.23 1.14
CA VAL A 118 -2.51 7.21 0.10
C VAL A 118 -1.76 6.02 0.68
N GLU A 119 -2.37 4.85 0.58
CA GLU A 119 -1.84 3.59 1.07
C GLU A 119 -1.62 2.62 -0.10
N ALA A 120 -0.41 2.05 -0.19
CA ALA A 120 -0.10 0.99 -1.14
C ALA A 120 -0.24 -0.37 -0.44
N GLN A 121 -1.27 -1.12 -0.82
CA GLN A 121 -1.63 -2.38 -0.15
C GLN A 121 -1.41 -3.58 -1.07
N ARG A 122 -0.49 -4.48 -0.72
CA ARG A 122 -0.20 -5.67 -1.54
C ARG A 122 -1.42 -6.59 -1.66
N LYS A 123 -2.07 -6.92 -0.54
CA LYS A 123 -3.25 -7.80 -0.52
C LYS A 123 -4.51 -6.99 -0.26
N SER A 124 -5.54 -7.18 -1.06
CA SER A 124 -6.86 -6.57 -0.85
C SER A 124 -7.59 -7.10 0.39
N ASN A 125 -7.18 -8.26 0.90
CA ASN A 125 -7.68 -8.85 2.15
C ASN A 125 -6.51 -9.29 3.04
N PRO A 126 -5.92 -8.38 3.82
CA PRO A 126 -4.83 -8.70 4.75
C PRO A 126 -5.31 -9.34 6.07
N GLY A 127 -6.52 -9.90 6.11
CA GLY A 127 -7.16 -10.46 7.30
C GLY A 127 -8.20 -9.53 7.94
N TYR A 128 -8.41 -8.35 7.36
CA TYR A 128 -9.42 -7.37 7.78
C TYR A 128 -9.93 -6.57 6.56
N SER A 129 -11.07 -5.88 6.73
CA SER A 129 -11.63 -5.00 5.69
C SER A 129 -10.80 -3.73 5.53
N ILE A 130 -10.27 -3.48 4.33
CA ILE A 130 -9.57 -2.23 3.98
C ILE A 130 -10.50 -1.02 4.13
N VAL A 131 -11.77 -1.16 3.77
CA VAL A 131 -12.76 -0.08 3.93
C VAL A 131 -12.90 0.30 5.40
N ASN A 132 -12.99 -0.68 6.31
CA ASN A 132 -13.08 -0.40 7.75
C ASN A 132 -11.83 0.30 8.25
N ARG A 133 -10.64 -0.13 7.81
CA ARG A 133 -9.38 0.54 8.13
C ARG A 133 -9.33 1.96 7.58
N GLY A 134 -9.77 2.16 6.33
CA GLY A 134 -9.86 3.50 5.71
C GLY A 134 -10.81 4.43 6.49
N ILE A 135 -11.97 3.95 6.91
CA ILE A 135 -12.90 4.71 7.76
C ILE A 135 -12.23 5.08 9.09
N PHE A 136 -11.55 4.13 9.72
CA PHE A 136 -10.84 4.39 10.97
C PHE A 136 -9.72 5.43 10.80
N TYR A 137 -8.93 5.35 9.72
CA TYR A 137 -7.91 6.35 9.40
C TYR A 137 -8.50 7.74 9.20
N ILE A 138 -9.61 7.86 8.49
CA ILE A 138 -10.33 9.14 8.32
C ILE A 138 -10.82 9.69 9.66
N ALA A 139 -11.42 8.85 10.50
CA ALA A 139 -11.91 9.27 11.81
C ALA A 139 -10.77 9.86 12.67
N ARG A 140 -9.58 9.25 12.61
CA ARG A 140 -8.38 9.76 13.28
C ARG A 140 -7.93 11.12 12.71
N LEU A 141 -7.86 11.23 11.39
CA LEU A 141 -7.48 12.48 10.71
C LEU A 141 -8.50 13.61 10.94
N LEU A 142 -9.80 13.30 11.02
CA LEU A 142 -10.83 14.27 11.39
C LEU A 142 -10.68 14.72 12.85
N SER A 143 -10.52 13.77 13.77
CA SER A 143 -10.33 14.06 15.19
C SER A 143 -9.09 14.94 15.45
N ALA A 144 -8.00 14.69 14.73
CA ALA A 144 -6.76 15.44 14.86
C ALA A 144 -6.89 16.92 14.44
N GLN A 145 -7.91 17.28 13.66
CA GLN A 145 -8.15 18.67 13.27
C GLN A 145 -8.64 19.55 14.42
N LEU A 146 -9.11 18.97 15.52
CA LEU A 146 -9.65 19.72 16.66
C LEU A 146 -8.66 20.76 17.18
N ASN A 147 -7.38 20.49 17.14
CA ASN A 147 -6.34 21.38 17.66
C ASN A 147 -5.53 22.09 16.56
N THR A 148 -5.86 21.89 15.30
CA THR A 148 -5.14 22.47 14.16
C THR A 148 -6.02 23.32 13.26
N GLU A 149 -7.13 22.80 12.77
CA GLU A 149 -7.95 23.44 11.75
C GLU A 149 -9.13 24.24 12.35
N PHE A 150 -9.72 23.77 13.44
CA PHE A 150 -10.92 24.39 14.02
C PHE A 150 -10.81 24.82 15.49
N THR A 151 -9.60 25.04 15.99
CA THR A 151 -9.37 25.86 17.19
C THR A 151 -8.69 27.17 16.78
N ASN A 152 -9.37 28.30 17.00
CA ASN A 152 -8.71 29.60 16.91
C ASN A 152 -7.90 29.87 18.17
N ASN A 153 -6.71 30.42 18.02
CA ASN A 153 -5.88 30.89 19.10
C ASN A 153 -6.68 31.87 20.01
N GLY A 154 -7.14 31.38 21.15
CA GLY A 154 -7.84 32.20 22.16
C GLY A 154 -9.36 31.99 22.29
N SER A 155 -9.97 31.04 21.55
CA SER A 155 -11.37 30.64 21.72
C SER A 155 -11.43 29.30 22.45
N ASP A 156 -12.18 29.25 23.57
CA ASP A 156 -12.44 28.02 24.33
C ASP A 156 -13.44 27.07 23.63
N SER A 157 -13.98 27.47 22.46
CA SER A 157 -14.96 26.68 21.71
C SER A 157 -14.42 26.21 20.37
N ALA A 158 -14.58 24.90 20.09
CA ALA A 158 -14.26 24.31 18.81
C ALA A 158 -15.15 24.89 17.70
N GLN A 159 -14.54 25.31 16.57
CA GLN A 159 -15.26 25.78 15.40
C GLN A 159 -15.41 24.66 14.36
N TYR A 160 -16.38 23.80 14.55
CA TYR A 160 -16.59 22.61 13.74
C TYR A 160 -16.83 22.92 12.25
N ASP A 161 -17.33 24.13 11.91
CA ASP A 161 -17.54 24.54 10.52
C ASP A 161 -16.23 24.75 9.74
N ASN A 162 -15.09 24.81 10.43
CA ASN A 162 -13.76 24.87 9.81
C ASN A 162 -13.18 23.48 9.48
N MET A 163 -13.92 22.42 9.78
CA MET A 163 -13.47 21.05 9.49
C MET A 163 -13.16 20.86 8.01
N LYS A 164 -12.03 20.25 7.72
CA LYS A 164 -11.56 19.96 6.37
C LYS A 164 -11.92 18.53 5.97
N LYS A 165 -12.27 18.36 4.69
CA LYS A 165 -12.54 17.04 4.12
C LYS A 165 -11.28 16.18 4.13
N VAL A 166 -11.45 14.90 4.40
CA VAL A 166 -10.38 13.90 4.46
C VAL A 166 -10.66 12.80 3.46
N TYR A 167 -9.64 12.46 2.67
CA TYR A 167 -9.63 11.29 1.82
C TYR A 167 -8.62 10.26 2.31
N SER A 168 -9.01 9.00 2.30
CA SER A 168 -8.12 7.85 2.48
C SER A 168 -8.19 6.97 1.24
N ILE A 169 -7.12 6.98 0.44
CA ILE A 169 -7.03 6.33 -0.86
C ILE A 169 -6.16 5.07 -0.72
N TRP A 170 -6.71 3.93 -1.11
CA TRP A 170 -6.08 2.62 -1.00
C TRP A 170 -5.82 2.04 -2.38
N ILE A 171 -4.57 1.79 -2.72
CA ILE A 171 -4.15 1.13 -3.96
C ILE A 171 -3.89 -0.34 -3.64
N CYS A 172 -4.79 -1.21 -4.07
CA CYS A 172 -4.72 -2.65 -3.82
C CYS A 172 -4.16 -3.36 -5.05
N MET A 173 -3.00 -4.04 -4.88
CA MET A 173 -2.26 -4.67 -5.98
C MET A 173 -2.77 -6.07 -6.30
N ASP A 174 -2.95 -6.90 -5.26
CA ASP A 174 -3.43 -8.28 -5.42
C ASP A 174 -4.90 -8.35 -5.02
N CYS A 175 -5.77 -8.33 -6.01
CA CYS A 175 -7.22 -8.27 -5.85
C CYS A 175 -7.89 -9.55 -6.30
N PRO A 176 -8.98 -9.99 -5.63
CA PRO A 176 -9.85 -11.05 -6.14
C PRO A 176 -10.42 -10.68 -7.50
N GLU A 177 -10.67 -11.70 -8.34
CA GLU A 177 -11.15 -11.50 -9.73
C GLU A 177 -12.42 -10.66 -9.84
N ASP A 178 -13.33 -10.80 -8.88
CA ASP A 178 -14.59 -10.05 -8.80
C ASP A 178 -14.44 -8.56 -8.46
N LYS A 179 -13.23 -8.14 -8.03
CA LYS A 179 -12.92 -6.74 -7.66
C LYS A 179 -11.93 -6.07 -8.58
N LYS A 180 -11.16 -6.82 -9.36
CA LYS A 180 -10.15 -6.28 -10.26
C LYS A 180 -10.71 -5.20 -11.18
N ASP A 181 -9.83 -4.29 -11.60
CA ASP A 181 -10.13 -3.22 -12.55
C ASP A 181 -11.29 -2.33 -12.09
N SER A 182 -11.29 -1.91 -10.82
CA SER A 182 -12.36 -1.07 -10.29
C SER A 182 -11.84 0.02 -9.33
N ILE A 183 -12.58 1.14 -9.29
CA ILE A 183 -12.37 2.21 -8.31
C ILE A 183 -13.70 2.42 -7.59
N VAL A 184 -13.69 2.25 -6.28
CA VAL A 184 -14.89 2.37 -5.44
C VAL A 184 -14.69 3.47 -4.42
N SER A 185 -15.63 4.40 -4.35
CA SER A 185 -15.64 5.49 -3.36
C SER A 185 -16.76 5.29 -2.34
N TYR A 186 -16.44 5.47 -1.08
CA TYR A 186 -17.36 5.46 0.06
C TYR A 186 -17.37 6.87 0.66
N SER A 187 -18.54 7.50 0.70
CA SER A 187 -18.71 8.86 1.18
C SER A 187 -19.97 9.01 2.04
N LEU A 188 -20.04 10.05 2.85
CA LEU A 188 -21.25 10.39 3.59
C LEU A 188 -22.24 11.08 2.65
N LYS A 189 -23.49 10.59 2.67
CA LYS A 189 -24.60 11.20 1.94
C LYS A 189 -25.80 11.34 2.87
N PRO A 190 -26.45 12.52 2.88
CA PRO A 190 -27.67 12.70 3.66
C PRO A 190 -28.80 11.88 3.05
N GLU A 191 -29.62 11.30 3.90
CA GLU A 191 -30.87 10.62 3.56
C GLU A 191 -32.02 11.23 4.32
N ILE A 192 -33.12 11.59 3.63
CA ILE A 192 -34.32 12.09 4.28
C ILE A 192 -35.11 10.90 4.84
N LEU A 193 -35.03 10.68 6.14
CA LEU A 193 -35.81 9.63 6.80
C LEU A 193 -37.28 10.02 7.01
N TYR A 194 -37.57 11.33 7.11
CA TYR A 194 -38.92 11.86 7.21
C TYR A 194 -38.95 13.31 6.70
N GLN A 195 -39.98 13.67 5.99
CA GLN A 195 -40.29 15.05 5.57
C GLN A 195 -41.76 15.34 5.82
N GLY A 196 -42.02 16.40 6.55
CA GLY A 196 -43.39 16.93 6.75
C GLY A 196 -43.89 17.74 5.54
N ASN A 197 -44.81 18.68 5.79
CA ASN A 197 -45.44 19.48 4.74
C ASN A 197 -44.50 20.51 4.09
N ASN A 198 -43.37 20.84 4.75
CA ASN A 198 -42.38 21.79 4.21
C ASN A 198 -41.35 21.05 3.37
N ARG A 199 -40.98 21.62 2.22
CA ARG A 199 -39.91 21.06 1.39
C ARG A 199 -38.56 21.30 2.06
N LEU A 200 -37.91 20.22 2.48
CA LEU A 200 -36.55 20.26 3.01
C LEU A 200 -35.55 20.45 1.86
N ASN A 201 -34.69 21.44 1.99
CA ASN A 201 -33.53 21.58 1.12
C ASN A 201 -32.33 20.92 1.84
N ILE A 202 -31.79 19.86 1.24
CA ILE A 202 -30.61 19.17 1.79
C ILE A 202 -29.36 19.89 1.30
N ASP A 203 -28.54 20.30 2.22
CA ASP A 203 -27.20 20.79 1.91
C ASP A 203 -26.24 19.58 1.82
N TYR A 204 -25.65 19.38 0.64
CA TYR A 204 -24.68 18.30 0.37
C TYR A 204 -23.25 18.69 0.70
N THR A 205 -23.00 19.86 1.29
CA THR A 205 -21.66 20.35 1.64
C THR A 205 -21.03 19.60 2.82
N TYR A 206 -21.78 18.75 3.54
CA TYR A 206 -21.31 17.99 4.70
C TYR A 206 -20.61 16.67 4.35
N ASP A 207 -20.09 16.52 3.15
CA ASP A 207 -19.34 15.34 2.71
C ASP A 207 -17.86 15.46 3.11
N TYR A 208 -17.56 15.25 4.38
CA TYR A 208 -16.20 15.36 4.93
C TYR A 208 -15.38 14.08 4.87
N VAL A 209 -15.92 12.98 4.33
CA VAL A 209 -15.32 11.64 4.37
C VAL A 209 -15.28 11.03 2.98
N GLY A 210 -14.10 10.63 2.54
CA GLY A 210 -13.92 9.89 1.29
C GLY A 210 -12.95 8.71 1.48
N VAL A 211 -13.44 7.47 1.59
CA VAL A 211 -12.59 6.28 1.45
C VAL A 211 -12.66 5.84 -0.01
N VAL A 212 -11.52 5.79 -0.69
CA VAL A 212 -11.45 5.33 -2.07
C VAL A 212 -10.55 4.10 -2.14
N VAL A 213 -11.05 3.04 -2.76
CA VAL A 213 -10.29 1.82 -3.00
C VAL A 213 -10.11 1.64 -4.50
N VAL A 214 -8.86 1.65 -4.94
CA VAL A 214 -8.43 1.38 -6.31
C VAL A 214 -7.96 -0.08 -6.34
N HIS A 215 -8.71 -0.92 -7.03
CA HIS A 215 -8.36 -2.31 -7.24
C HIS A 215 -7.67 -2.46 -8.59
N LEU A 216 -6.38 -2.79 -8.57
CA LEU A 216 -5.61 -2.98 -9.78
C LEU A 216 -6.08 -4.21 -10.55
N SER A 217 -5.85 -4.21 -11.86
CA SER A 217 -6.20 -5.36 -12.72
C SER A 217 -5.16 -6.49 -12.60
N GLY A 218 -3.93 -6.14 -12.21
CA GLY A 218 -2.78 -7.04 -12.18
C GLY A 218 -2.18 -7.31 -13.57
N ASN A 219 -2.70 -6.65 -14.62
CA ASN A 219 -2.18 -6.74 -15.98
C ASN A 219 -2.26 -5.37 -16.67
N PRO A 220 -1.12 -4.76 -17.03
CA PRO A 220 -1.05 -3.45 -17.68
C PRO A 220 -1.84 -3.31 -18.98
N GLU A 221 -2.20 -4.42 -19.63
CA GLU A 221 -2.93 -4.42 -20.91
C GLU A 221 -4.46 -4.57 -20.74
N CYS A 222 -4.95 -4.82 -19.54
CA CYS A 222 -6.35 -5.19 -19.33
C CYS A 222 -7.25 -3.99 -19.04
N SER A 223 -6.76 -2.95 -18.36
CA SER A 223 -7.60 -1.84 -17.93
C SER A 223 -7.74 -0.76 -19.02
N GLN A 224 -8.98 -0.31 -19.23
CA GLN A 224 -9.28 0.89 -20.02
C GLN A 224 -9.23 2.17 -19.17
N ASN A 225 -9.16 2.03 -17.85
CA ASN A 225 -9.00 3.16 -16.94
C ASN A 225 -7.55 3.62 -16.90
N GLN A 226 -7.29 4.90 -17.25
CA GLN A 226 -5.94 5.44 -17.33
C GLN A 226 -5.17 5.36 -16.00
N LEU A 227 -5.83 5.55 -14.85
CA LEU A 227 -5.17 5.44 -13.55
C LEU A 227 -4.76 4.00 -13.27
N ILE A 228 -5.68 3.03 -13.44
CA ILE A 228 -5.40 1.62 -13.16
C ILE A 228 -4.32 1.12 -14.11
N GLY A 229 -4.42 1.39 -15.43
CA GLY A 229 -3.40 1.00 -16.41
C GLY A 229 -2.02 1.59 -16.11
N MET A 230 -1.95 2.86 -15.68
CA MET A 230 -0.70 3.50 -15.27
C MET A 230 -0.11 2.83 -14.02
N LEU A 231 -0.94 2.59 -12.99
CA LEU A 231 -0.48 1.96 -11.74
C LEU A 231 -0.10 0.49 -11.96
N ASP A 232 -0.85 -0.26 -12.77
CA ASP A 232 -0.50 -1.62 -13.16
C ASP A 232 0.84 -1.64 -13.90
N THR A 233 1.06 -0.70 -14.83
CA THR A 233 2.35 -0.57 -15.52
C THR A 233 3.47 -0.25 -14.54
N LEU A 234 3.27 0.74 -13.68
CA LEU A 234 4.26 1.20 -12.70
C LEU A 234 4.67 0.07 -11.75
N LEU A 235 3.69 -0.71 -11.24
CA LEU A 235 3.90 -1.74 -10.22
C LEU A 235 4.10 -3.15 -10.79
N SER A 236 4.06 -3.33 -12.13
CA SER A 236 4.30 -4.62 -12.79
C SER A 236 5.75 -5.08 -12.68
N GLU A 237 5.99 -6.33 -13.04
CA GLU A 237 7.33 -6.94 -13.17
C GLU A 237 7.99 -6.70 -14.52
N MET A 238 7.45 -5.77 -15.31
CA MET A 238 7.98 -5.39 -16.63
C MET A 238 9.42 -4.89 -16.52
N ASP A 239 10.24 -5.14 -17.54
CA ASP A 239 11.59 -4.60 -17.60
C ASP A 239 11.60 -3.06 -17.56
N VAL A 240 12.65 -2.48 -16.97
CA VAL A 240 12.75 -1.05 -16.67
C VAL A 240 12.56 -0.18 -17.93
N LYS A 241 13.16 -0.58 -19.06
CA LYS A 241 13.11 0.22 -20.29
C LYS A 241 11.70 0.26 -20.88
N THR A 242 11.07 -0.90 -21.01
CA THR A 242 9.70 -1.03 -21.54
C THR A 242 8.70 -0.32 -20.61
N LYS A 243 8.87 -0.48 -19.30
CA LYS A 243 8.02 0.20 -18.29
C LYS A 243 8.11 1.72 -18.45
N LYS A 244 9.31 2.29 -18.49
CA LYS A 244 9.50 3.73 -18.65
C LYS A 244 8.93 4.26 -19.96
N GLN A 245 9.18 3.54 -21.06
CA GLN A 245 8.64 3.90 -22.35
C GLN A 245 7.11 3.91 -22.32
N LYS A 246 6.47 2.88 -21.78
CA LYS A 246 5.02 2.79 -21.67
C LYS A 246 4.44 3.90 -20.78
N LEU A 247 5.05 4.17 -19.63
CA LEU A 247 4.63 5.26 -18.73
C LEU A 247 4.70 6.62 -19.45
N GLN A 248 5.72 6.86 -20.25
CA GLN A 248 5.90 8.11 -20.98
C GLN A 248 4.95 8.23 -22.19
N GLU A 249 4.85 7.19 -23.03
CA GLU A 249 4.13 7.25 -24.31
C GLU A 249 2.62 7.08 -24.14
N GLU A 250 2.18 6.13 -23.33
CA GLU A 250 0.74 5.84 -23.16
C GLU A 250 0.09 6.71 -22.07
N PHE A 251 0.78 6.92 -20.95
CA PHE A 251 0.23 7.66 -19.82
C PHE A 251 0.75 9.10 -19.71
N GLN A 252 1.61 9.52 -20.63
CA GLN A 252 2.18 10.88 -20.69
C GLN A 252 2.76 11.31 -19.33
N LEU A 253 3.37 10.34 -18.61
CA LEU A 253 4.05 10.64 -17.36
C LEU A 253 5.39 11.34 -17.67
N PRO A 254 5.63 12.56 -17.14
CA PRO A 254 6.91 13.23 -17.34
C PRO A 254 8.02 12.44 -16.63
N MET A 255 8.95 11.89 -17.42
CA MET A 255 10.10 11.16 -16.87
C MET A 255 11.19 12.16 -16.46
N THR A 256 10.98 12.85 -15.34
CA THR A 256 12.03 13.67 -14.72
C THR A 256 13.19 12.77 -14.26
N VAL A 257 14.36 13.37 -14.02
CA VAL A 257 15.53 12.62 -13.52
C VAL A 257 15.20 11.86 -12.23
N GLU A 258 14.40 12.46 -11.36
CA GLU A 258 13.96 11.86 -10.09
C GLU A 258 13.05 10.66 -10.32
N ILE A 259 11.99 10.82 -11.11
CA ILE A 259 11.04 9.73 -11.42
C ILE A 259 11.77 8.59 -12.16
N ASP A 260 12.66 8.93 -13.12
CA ASP A 260 13.44 7.95 -13.85
C ASP A 260 14.31 7.10 -12.94
N GLN A 261 15.01 7.74 -12.00
CA GLN A 261 15.84 7.05 -11.00
C GLN A 261 15.00 6.19 -10.04
N GLU A 262 13.95 6.74 -9.49
CA GLU A 262 13.10 6.04 -8.51
C GLU A 262 12.38 4.84 -9.11
N VAL A 263 11.91 4.95 -10.38
CA VAL A 263 11.33 3.80 -11.11
C VAL A 263 12.40 2.74 -11.36
N SER A 264 13.63 3.14 -11.68
CA SER A 264 14.74 2.18 -11.85
C SER A 264 15.06 1.45 -10.54
N ASP A 265 15.18 2.19 -9.45
CA ASP A 265 15.51 1.64 -8.12
C ASP A 265 14.42 0.65 -7.66
N MET A 266 13.15 1.02 -7.84
CA MET A 266 12.01 0.15 -7.54
C MET A 266 12.05 -1.15 -8.37
N CYS A 267 12.33 -1.06 -9.67
CA CYS A 267 12.42 -2.24 -10.53
C CYS A 267 13.59 -3.16 -10.14
N ASN A 268 14.74 -2.59 -9.81
CA ASN A 268 15.91 -3.37 -9.38
C ASN A 268 15.62 -4.14 -8.08
N LEU A 269 14.91 -3.51 -7.13
CA LEU A 269 14.49 -4.18 -5.90
C LEU A 269 13.47 -5.29 -6.17
N SER A 270 12.52 -5.06 -7.07
CA SER A 270 11.54 -6.08 -7.48
C SER A 270 12.22 -7.30 -8.12
N LEU A 271 13.17 -7.08 -9.02
CA LEU A 271 13.95 -8.17 -9.63
C LEU A 271 14.74 -8.96 -8.59
N GLY A 272 15.40 -8.29 -7.64
CA GLY A 272 16.11 -8.95 -6.55
C GLY A 272 15.22 -9.81 -5.68
N LEU A 273 14.01 -9.35 -5.37
CA LEU A 273 12.99 -10.12 -4.65
C LEU A 273 12.57 -11.37 -5.44
N TRP A 274 12.35 -11.22 -6.73
CA TRP A 274 11.91 -12.32 -7.61
C TRP A 274 12.97 -13.40 -7.78
N GLU A 275 14.22 -13.01 -8.03
CA GLU A 275 15.34 -13.93 -8.16
C GLU A 275 15.56 -14.73 -6.88
N LYS A 276 15.43 -14.07 -5.74
CA LYS A 276 15.59 -14.71 -4.43
C LYS A 276 14.44 -15.68 -4.16
N ALA A 277 13.18 -15.26 -4.35
CA ALA A 277 12.01 -16.12 -4.18
C ALA A 277 12.04 -17.34 -5.13
N ALA A 278 12.46 -17.14 -6.39
CA ALA A 278 12.62 -18.21 -7.36
C ALA A 278 13.75 -19.20 -6.97
N THR A 279 14.80 -18.69 -6.36
CA THR A 279 15.91 -19.54 -5.88
C THR A 279 15.48 -20.36 -4.67
N GLU A 280 14.81 -19.73 -3.70
CA GLU A 280 14.26 -20.40 -2.52
C GLU A 280 13.20 -21.45 -2.90
N GLY A 281 12.28 -21.10 -3.80
CA GLY A 281 11.28 -22.04 -4.30
C GLY A 281 11.89 -23.24 -5.03
N ARG A 282 12.97 -23.04 -5.78
CA ARG A 282 13.71 -24.16 -6.42
C ARG A 282 14.40 -25.03 -5.39
N MET A 283 15.05 -24.44 -4.39
CA MET A 283 15.71 -25.20 -3.32
C MET A 283 14.70 -26.00 -2.49
N GLN A 284 13.56 -25.41 -2.17
CA GLN A 284 12.48 -26.08 -1.46
C GLN A 284 11.88 -27.21 -2.29
N GLY A 285 11.59 -26.99 -3.57
CA GLY A 285 11.09 -28.02 -4.48
C GLY A 285 12.08 -29.20 -4.66
N VAL A 286 13.39 -28.95 -4.72
CA VAL A 286 14.41 -30.00 -4.75
C VAL A 286 14.44 -30.78 -3.42
N LEU A 287 14.31 -30.10 -2.29
CA LEU A 287 14.25 -30.75 -0.98
C LEU A 287 13.00 -31.63 -0.85
N GLU A 288 11.81 -31.09 -1.18
CA GLU A 288 10.54 -31.82 -1.15
C GLU A 288 10.60 -33.04 -2.06
N GLY A 289 11.04 -32.88 -3.32
CA GLY A 289 11.17 -34.01 -4.25
C GLY A 289 12.17 -35.07 -3.77
N ARG A 290 13.25 -34.67 -3.07
CA ARG A 290 14.19 -35.59 -2.42
C ARG A 290 13.55 -36.35 -1.26
N LEU A 291 12.77 -35.67 -0.41
CA LEU A 291 12.08 -36.27 0.73
C LEU A 291 10.96 -37.22 0.25
N ASP A 292 10.21 -36.84 -0.77
CA ASP A 292 9.21 -37.70 -1.39
C ASP A 292 9.83 -38.96 -1.99
N SER A 293 10.94 -38.84 -2.70
CA SER A 293 11.67 -39.99 -3.23
C SER A 293 12.15 -40.93 -2.12
N LEU A 294 12.62 -40.40 -1.00
CA LEU A 294 12.99 -41.21 0.15
C LEU A 294 11.80 -41.92 0.77
N ARG A 295 10.66 -41.24 0.91
CA ARG A 295 9.42 -41.82 1.39
C ARG A 295 9.01 -42.99 0.52
N ASP A 296 8.98 -42.82 -0.79
CA ASP A 296 8.57 -43.84 -1.76
C ASP A 296 9.52 -45.03 -1.72
N MET A 297 10.86 -44.81 -1.64
CA MET A 297 11.83 -45.91 -1.48
C MET A 297 11.64 -46.73 -0.20
N ILE A 298 11.16 -46.10 0.88
CA ILE A 298 10.87 -46.82 2.14
C ILE A 298 9.54 -47.58 2.01
N LEU A 299 8.51 -46.96 1.43
CA LEU A 299 7.21 -47.64 1.19
C LEU A 299 7.34 -48.84 0.26
N ASP A 300 8.20 -48.73 -0.74
CA ASP A 300 8.50 -49.85 -1.68
C ASP A 300 9.42 -50.92 -1.06
N GLY A 301 9.87 -50.74 0.20
CA GLY A 301 10.73 -51.70 0.89
C GLY A 301 12.17 -51.71 0.41
N LEU A 302 12.61 -50.74 -0.39
CA LEU A 302 13.95 -50.67 -0.96
C LEU A 302 14.99 -50.21 0.07
N THR A 303 14.55 -49.43 1.07
CA THR A 303 15.43 -48.94 2.18
C THR A 303 14.63 -48.85 3.47
N THR A 304 15.33 -48.43 4.56
CA THR A 304 14.71 -48.14 5.87
C THR A 304 15.32 -46.87 6.47
N ILE A 305 14.60 -46.20 7.37
CA ILE A 305 15.07 -45.00 8.08
C ILE A 305 16.45 -45.24 8.72
N ASP A 306 16.65 -46.42 9.35
CA ASP A 306 17.92 -46.75 10.00
C ASP A 306 19.07 -46.91 9.01
N LYS A 307 18.83 -47.51 7.85
CA LYS A 307 19.81 -47.57 6.76
C LYS A 307 20.17 -46.20 6.23
N LEU A 308 19.18 -45.34 6.02
CA LEU A 308 19.40 -43.94 5.58
C LEU A 308 20.19 -43.15 6.62
N ARG A 309 19.86 -43.29 7.90
CA ARG A 309 20.60 -42.66 9.02
C ARG A 309 22.06 -43.12 9.06
N ALA A 310 22.32 -44.40 8.83
CA ALA A 310 23.66 -44.95 8.80
C ALA A 310 24.53 -44.41 7.64
N THR A 311 23.93 -43.87 6.58
CA THR A 311 24.68 -43.28 5.45
C THR A 311 25.30 -41.92 5.78
N GLY A 312 24.79 -41.22 6.80
CA GLY A 312 25.21 -39.86 7.17
C GLY A 312 24.93 -38.79 6.11
N ARG A 313 24.13 -39.11 5.09
CA ARG A 313 23.81 -38.19 3.95
C ARG A 313 22.58 -37.34 4.19
N TYR A 314 21.81 -37.63 5.23
CA TYR A 314 20.52 -37.01 5.54
C TYR A 314 20.57 -36.48 6.98
N THR A 315 19.97 -35.32 7.19
CA THR A 315 19.86 -34.74 8.53
C THR A 315 18.81 -35.50 9.37
N SER A 316 18.90 -35.38 10.68
CA SER A 316 17.90 -35.97 11.58
C SER A 316 16.51 -35.44 11.31
N GLU A 317 16.39 -34.12 11.00
CA GLU A 317 15.13 -33.44 10.68
C GLU A 317 14.51 -33.99 9.40
N GLU A 318 15.29 -34.19 8.33
CA GLU A 318 14.83 -34.81 7.07
C GLU A 318 14.27 -36.22 7.33
N LEU A 319 14.97 -37.04 8.08
CA LEU A 319 14.55 -38.41 8.37
C LEU A 319 13.31 -38.48 9.29
N ASP A 320 13.22 -37.56 10.26
CA ASP A 320 12.05 -37.45 11.14
C ASP A 320 10.80 -37.00 10.35
N PHE A 321 10.94 -36.03 9.42
CA PHE A 321 9.87 -35.63 8.52
C PHE A 321 9.37 -36.80 7.66
N VAL A 322 10.27 -37.52 7.00
CA VAL A 322 9.91 -38.72 6.20
C VAL A 322 9.25 -39.78 7.07
N SER A 323 9.74 -40.02 8.29
CA SER A 323 9.15 -40.98 9.23
C SER A 323 7.72 -40.60 9.64
N GLN A 324 7.43 -39.32 9.80
CA GLN A 324 6.09 -38.83 10.13
C GLN A 324 5.15 -38.94 8.93
N SER A 325 5.61 -38.62 7.72
CA SER A 325 4.80 -38.69 6.48
C SER A 325 4.44 -40.11 6.06
N ILE A 326 5.16 -41.13 6.52
CA ILE A 326 4.84 -42.55 6.28
C ILE A 326 3.75 -43.05 7.24
N LYS A 327 3.54 -42.41 8.38
CA LYS A 327 2.56 -42.83 9.40
C LYS A 327 1.17 -42.23 9.18
N GLN A 328 1.03 -41.31 8.26
CA GLN A 328 -0.26 -40.74 7.81
C GLN A 328 -0.77 -41.52 6.61
#